data_e42c233281e9da4e749a7cd710f7da17
#
_entry.id   e42c233281e9da4e749a7cd710f7da17
#
_cell.length_a   1.000
_cell.length_b   1.000
_cell.length_c   1.000
_cell.angle_alpha   90.00
_cell.angle_beta   90.00
_cell.angle_gamma   90.00
#
_symmetry.space_group_name_H-M   'P 1'
#
loop_
_entity.id
_entity.type
_entity.pdbx_description
1 polymer ?
#
loop_
_entity_poly.entity_id
_entity_poly.type
_entity_poly.pdbx_seq_one_letter_code
_entity_poly.pdbx_strand_id
1 'polypeptide(L)'
;MIGPSFIFLFALTAYPLYFSIKNAFRYWNLQTSPVPLQYIGLDNFKNVFAYTPFFASLRNTLIISFGGLIIELSLGFIIALALSARLKYVNIVRALLIMPVTIAPVIVGFMFRFMYWDIVGLIPWLANTIHFPQPDAGYLGSPITVLPALMLPDIWQWTPFFALVLYAAILGVPHEIIEAAKVDGASPVRIVRSVILPTIKPVVVVVGLLQLMRLFNTFDLVYVLTNGGPGDYSRTLSYSLFREGLINFNIGVAAAMTIIILLILNVIVFAYSKLFMKGTKL
;
A
#
# COMPACT_ATOMS: atom_id res chain seq x y z
N MET A 1 -22.50 -1.10 -26.53
CA MET A 1 -22.13 -2.38 -25.89
C MET A 1 -21.61 -2.26 -24.45
N ILE A 2 -21.50 -1.05 -23.85
CA ILE A 2 -20.97 -0.82 -22.48
C ILE A 2 -22.05 -0.97 -21.39
N GLY A 3 -23.35 -0.88 -21.76
CA GLY A 3 -24.47 -0.90 -20.78
C GLY A 3 -24.52 -2.10 -19.85
N PRO A 4 -24.47 -3.35 -20.33
CA PRO A 4 -24.53 -4.53 -19.44
C PRO A 4 -23.37 -4.59 -18.45
N SER A 5 -22.14 -4.26 -18.88
CA SER A 5 -20.96 -4.24 -18.03
C SER A 5 -21.06 -3.14 -16.96
N PHE A 6 -21.58 -1.96 -17.33
CA PHE A 6 -21.78 -0.87 -16.38
C PHE A 6 -22.84 -1.22 -15.32
N ILE A 7 -23.98 -1.80 -15.73
CA ILE A 7 -25.04 -2.24 -14.80
C ILE A 7 -24.49 -3.29 -13.84
N PHE A 8 -23.73 -4.27 -14.35
CA PHE A 8 -23.13 -5.32 -13.54
C PHE A 8 -22.15 -4.77 -12.51
N LEU A 9 -21.21 -3.92 -12.93
CA LEU A 9 -20.25 -3.28 -12.03
C LEU A 9 -20.94 -2.38 -11.00
N PHE A 10 -21.95 -1.61 -11.44
CA PHE A 10 -22.72 -0.77 -10.53
C PHE A 10 -23.45 -1.60 -9.47
N ALA A 11 -24.10 -2.69 -9.86
CA ALA A 11 -24.78 -3.56 -8.90
C ALA A 11 -23.82 -4.19 -7.90
N LEU A 12 -22.64 -4.65 -8.36
CA LEU A 12 -21.62 -5.24 -7.48
C LEU A 12 -21.02 -4.25 -6.49
N THR A 13 -20.94 -2.98 -6.84
CA THR A 13 -20.35 -1.95 -5.95
C THR A 13 -21.40 -1.24 -5.11
N ALA A 14 -22.56 -0.95 -5.67
CA ALA A 14 -23.64 -0.21 -4.99
C ALA A 14 -24.28 -1.01 -3.86
N TYR A 15 -24.49 -2.33 -4.05
CA TYR A 15 -25.11 -3.16 -3.04
C TYR A 15 -24.31 -3.26 -1.74
N PRO A 16 -23.00 -3.60 -1.74
CA PRO A 16 -22.20 -3.63 -0.51
C PRO A 16 -22.09 -2.25 0.16
N LEU A 17 -22.03 -1.17 -0.64
CA LEU A 17 -22.01 0.18 -0.11
C LEU A 17 -23.33 0.54 0.57
N TYR A 18 -24.48 0.27 -0.07
CA TYR A 18 -25.79 0.44 0.52
C TYR A 18 -25.95 -0.39 1.80
N PHE A 19 -25.51 -1.65 1.78
CA PHE A 19 -25.51 -2.52 2.96
C PHE A 19 -24.71 -1.93 4.12
N SER A 20 -23.50 -1.44 3.84
CA SER A 20 -22.66 -0.79 4.86
C SER A 20 -23.31 0.49 5.40
N ILE A 21 -23.82 1.36 4.52
CA ILE A 21 -24.51 2.60 4.93
C ILE A 21 -25.71 2.27 5.82
N LYS A 22 -26.58 1.35 5.41
CA LYS A 22 -27.79 0.98 6.16
C LYS A 22 -27.45 0.42 7.54
N ASN A 23 -26.43 -0.42 7.65
CA ASN A 23 -26.10 -1.12 8.89
C ASN A 23 -25.19 -0.30 9.82
N ALA A 24 -24.49 0.71 9.32
CA ALA A 24 -23.71 1.62 10.14
C ALA A 24 -24.55 2.39 11.19
N PHE A 25 -25.83 2.58 10.92
CA PHE A 25 -26.77 3.27 11.82
C PHE A 25 -27.62 2.32 12.68
N ARG A 26 -27.32 1.01 12.65
CA ARG A 26 -28.08 -0.01 13.38
C ARG A 26 -27.20 -0.74 14.38
N TYR A 27 -27.80 -1.13 15.51
CA TYR A 27 -27.15 -2.09 16.39
C TYR A 27 -27.19 -3.47 15.72
N TRP A 28 -26.01 -4.01 15.43
CA TRP A 28 -25.89 -5.35 14.89
C TRP A 28 -24.58 -6.01 15.30
N ASN A 29 -24.73 -7.01 16.18
CA ASN A 29 -23.67 -7.92 16.57
C ASN A 29 -24.18 -9.34 16.34
N LEU A 30 -23.46 -10.13 15.53
CA LEU A 30 -23.86 -11.49 15.16
C LEU A 30 -23.86 -12.46 16.33
N GLN A 31 -23.17 -12.17 17.43
CA GLN A 31 -23.23 -12.98 18.64
C GLN A 31 -24.57 -12.83 19.37
N THR A 32 -25.25 -11.71 19.19
CA THR A 32 -26.52 -11.42 19.86
C THR A 32 -27.73 -11.59 18.95
N SER A 33 -27.58 -11.34 17.64
CA SER A 33 -28.67 -11.48 16.68
C SER A 33 -28.17 -11.76 15.26
N PRO A 34 -28.77 -12.74 14.54
CA PRO A 34 -28.43 -13.00 13.15
C PRO A 34 -28.90 -11.89 12.18
N VAL A 35 -29.73 -10.97 12.63
CA VAL A 35 -30.28 -9.86 11.84
C VAL A 35 -30.01 -8.52 12.49
N PRO A 36 -29.94 -7.43 11.70
CA PRO A 36 -29.80 -6.08 12.27
C PRO A 36 -31.00 -5.75 13.18
N LEU A 37 -30.69 -5.23 14.36
CA LEU A 37 -31.68 -4.80 15.35
C LEU A 37 -32.10 -3.34 15.13
N GLN A 38 -32.36 -2.63 16.23
CA GLN A 38 -32.87 -1.26 16.26
C GLN A 38 -31.93 -0.23 15.60
N TYR A 39 -32.49 0.86 15.15
CA TYR A 39 -31.77 2.05 14.71
C TYR A 39 -31.17 2.78 15.92
N ILE A 40 -29.86 3.05 15.90
CA ILE A 40 -29.13 3.70 17.00
C ILE A 40 -28.45 5.01 16.58
N GLY A 41 -28.81 5.56 15.41
CA GLY A 41 -28.20 6.80 14.91
C GLY A 41 -26.70 6.70 14.72
N LEU A 42 -25.94 7.62 15.32
CA LEU A 42 -24.49 7.73 15.17
C LEU A 42 -23.67 6.96 16.22
N ASP A 43 -24.27 6.13 17.04
CA ASP A 43 -23.56 5.50 18.15
C ASP A 43 -22.47 4.53 17.69
N ASN A 44 -22.65 3.81 16.57
CA ASN A 44 -21.58 3.02 15.99
C ASN A 44 -20.36 3.86 15.60
N PHE A 45 -20.59 5.07 15.06
CA PHE A 45 -19.49 5.99 14.72
C PHE A 45 -18.76 6.48 15.97
N LYS A 46 -19.48 6.80 17.06
CA LYS A 46 -18.86 7.14 18.35
C LYS A 46 -18.05 5.95 18.90
N ASN A 47 -18.59 4.73 18.79
CA ASN A 47 -17.94 3.50 19.25
C ASN A 47 -16.63 3.23 18.50
N VAL A 48 -16.55 3.54 17.20
CA VAL A 48 -15.29 3.45 16.43
C VAL A 48 -14.19 4.28 17.10
N PHE A 49 -14.49 5.51 17.53
CA PHE A 49 -13.47 6.38 18.13
C PHE A 49 -13.22 6.09 19.61
N ALA A 50 -14.22 5.61 20.34
CA ALA A 50 -14.15 5.40 21.79
C ALA A 50 -13.56 4.04 22.19
N TYR A 51 -13.89 2.99 21.46
CA TYR A 51 -13.61 1.61 21.86
C TYR A 51 -12.70 0.83 20.91
N THR A 52 -12.39 1.37 19.74
CA THR A 52 -11.42 0.74 18.84
C THR A 52 -10.10 1.52 18.85
N PRO A 53 -8.97 0.88 18.55
CA PRO A 53 -7.69 1.57 18.43
C PRO A 53 -7.60 2.34 17.08
N PHE A 54 -8.63 3.10 16.75
CA PHE A 54 -8.80 3.76 15.45
C PHE A 54 -7.63 4.69 15.12
N PHE A 55 -7.24 5.57 16.05
CA PHE A 55 -6.18 6.55 15.80
C PHE A 55 -4.81 5.89 15.65
N ALA A 56 -4.52 4.84 16.43
CA ALA A 56 -3.30 4.07 16.27
C ALA A 56 -3.28 3.37 14.89
N SER A 57 -4.40 2.76 14.50
CA SER A 57 -4.56 2.12 13.19
C SER A 57 -4.45 3.10 12.04
N LEU A 58 -5.02 4.30 12.16
CA LEU A 58 -4.91 5.36 11.16
C LEU A 58 -3.46 5.81 11.01
N ARG A 59 -2.76 6.11 12.13
CA ARG A 59 -1.35 6.48 12.11
C ARG A 59 -0.50 5.42 11.41
N ASN A 60 -0.65 4.16 11.78
CA ASN A 60 0.10 3.06 11.20
C ASN A 60 -0.19 2.90 9.71
N THR A 61 -1.46 2.99 9.31
CA THR A 61 -1.87 2.96 7.89
C THR A 61 -1.22 4.09 7.11
N LEU A 62 -1.20 5.31 7.64
CA LEU A 62 -0.57 6.46 6.98
C LEU A 62 0.95 6.28 6.87
N ILE A 63 1.64 5.80 7.92
CA ILE A 63 3.08 5.53 7.89
C ILE A 63 3.41 4.49 6.82
N ILE A 64 2.69 3.36 6.80
CA ILE A 64 2.90 2.30 5.80
C ILE A 64 2.60 2.82 4.40
N SER A 65 1.49 3.54 4.21
CA SER A 65 1.07 4.00 2.89
C SER A 65 2.02 5.04 2.28
N PHE A 66 2.35 6.08 3.02
CA PHE A 66 3.23 7.13 2.51
C PHE A 66 4.70 6.71 2.54
N GLY A 67 5.14 6.02 3.59
CA GLY A 67 6.50 5.52 3.71
C GLY A 67 6.81 4.48 2.63
N GLY A 68 5.93 3.48 2.47
CA GLY A 68 6.03 2.47 1.41
C GLY A 68 6.06 3.10 0.02
N LEU A 69 5.11 3.99 -0.28
CA LEU A 69 5.03 4.68 -1.56
C LEU A 69 6.32 5.43 -1.92
N ILE A 70 6.87 6.21 -0.97
CA ILE A 70 8.09 6.98 -1.21
C ILE A 70 9.27 6.06 -1.50
N ILE A 71 9.43 4.99 -0.73
CA ILE A 71 10.54 4.05 -0.88
C ILE A 71 10.41 3.27 -2.20
N GLU A 72 9.24 2.72 -2.48
CA GLU A 72 8.98 1.93 -3.68
C GLU A 72 9.14 2.73 -4.96
N LEU A 73 8.58 3.95 -5.02
CA LEU A 73 8.75 4.82 -6.18
C LEU A 73 10.21 5.24 -6.36
N SER A 74 10.92 5.56 -5.27
CA SER A 74 12.32 5.97 -5.32
C SER A 74 13.23 4.83 -5.79
N LEU A 75 13.10 3.64 -5.19
CA LEU A 75 13.86 2.46 -5.59
C LEU A 75 13.48 2.01 -7.00
N GLY A 76 12.17 1.99 -7.33
CA GLY A 76 11.68 1.66 -8.65
C GLY A 76 12.23 2.59 -9.73
N PHE A 77 12.30 3.90 -9.46
CA PHE A 77 12.88 4.87 -10.37
C PHE A 77 14.38 4.68 -10.56
N ILE A 78 15.13 4.42 -9.48
CA ILE A 78 16.57 4.12 -9.56
C ILE A 78 16.81 2.87 -10.42
N ILE A 79 16.05 1.80 -10.19
CA ILE A 79 16.15 0.56 -10.98
C ILE A 79 15.76 0.83 -12.44
N ALA A 80 14.71 1.61 -12.70
CA ALA A 80 14.27 1.98 -14.05
C ALA A 80 15.37 2.73 -14.82
N LEU A 81 16.05 3.68 -14.17
CA LEU A 81 17.20 4.38 -14.75
C LEU A 81 18.36 3.41 -15.04
N ALA A 82 18.65 2.50 -14.13
CA ALA A 82 19.69 1.48 -14.36
C ALA A 82 19.34 0.57 -15.53
N LEU A 83 18.09 0.14 -15.67
CA LEU A 83 17.61 -0.67 -16.79
C LEU A 83 17.62 0.09 -18.13
N SER A 84 17.47 1.42 -18.10
CA SER A 84 17.54 2.26 -19.31
C SER A 84 18.96 2.45 -19.83
N ALA A 85 19.97 2.22 -19.00
CA ALA A 85 21.34 2.08 -19.46
C ALA A 85 21.45 0.79 -20.31
N ARG A 86 22.28 0.81 -21.38
CA ARG A 86 22.43 -0.32 -22.30
C ARG A 86 23.06 -1.54 -21.62
N LEU A 87 22.25 -2.27 -20.83
CA LEU A 87 22.69 -3.49 -20.14
C LEU A 87 22.63 -4.70 -21.08
N LYS A 88 23.68 -5.53 -21.06
CA LYS A 88 23.83 -6.71 -21.95
C LYS A 88 22.73 -7.76 -21.75
N TYR A 89 22.18 -7.91 -20.53
CA TYR A 89 21.20 -8.94 -20.17
C TYR A 89 19.89 -8.37 -19.60
N VAL A 90 19.48 -7.21 -20.10
CA VAL A 90 18.29 -6.48 -19.58
C VAL A 90 17.01 -7.33 -19.58
N ASN A 91 16.84 -8.21 -20.58
CA ASN A 91 15.65 -9.07 -20.67
C ASN A 91 15.58 -10.11 -19.55
N ILE A 92 16.72 -10.68 -19.16
CA ILE A 92 16.80 -11.62 -18.03
C ILE A 92 16.51 -10.88 -16.73
N VAL A 93 17.10 -9.70 -16.53
CA VAL A 93 16.84 -8.88 -15.34
C VAL A 93 15.37 -8.51 -15.23
N ARG A 94 14.71 -8.13 -16.35
CA ARG A 94 13.26 -7.85 -16.34
C ARG A 94 12.44 -9.08 -15.98
N ALA A 95 12.77 -10.26 -16.51
CA ALA A 95 12.07 -11.50 -16.19
C ALA A 95 12.19 -11.83 -14.68
N LEU A 96 13.37 -11.64 -14.09
CA LEU A 96 13.59 -11.84 -12.66
C LEU A 96 12.82 -10.81 -11.80
N LEU A 97 12.73 -9.56 -12.25
CA LEU A 97 11.99 -8.51 -11.55
C LEU A 97 10.47 -8.76 -11.52
N ILE A 98 9.90 -9.49 -12.46
CA ILE A 98 8.45 -9.80 -12.45
C ILE A 98 8.12 -10.85 -11.37
N MET A 99 9.05 -11.75 -11.01
CA MET A 99 8.78 -12.88 -10.12
C MET A 99 8.16 -12.47 -8.77
N PRO A 100 8.69 -11.50 -8.00
CA PRO A 100 8.10 -11.12 -6.72
C PRO A 100 6.64 -10.67 -6.81
N VAL A 101 6.31 -9.93 -7.86
CA VAL A 101 4.96 -9.36 -8.07
C VAL A 101 3.90 -10.44 -8.33
N THR A 102 4.31 -11.59 -8.88
CA THR A 102 3.38 -12.70 -9.19
C THR A 102 3.04 -13.55 -7.98
N ILE A 103 3.75 -13.40 -6.86
CA ILE A 103 3.52 -14.16 -5.64
C ILE A 103 2.35 -13.54 -4.88
N ALA A 104 1.42 -14.36 -4.38
CA ALA A 104 0.32 -13.85 -3.57
C ALA A 104 0.84 -13.19 -2.27
N PRO A 105 0.32 -12.02 -1.84
CA PRO A 105 0.81 -11.29 -0.66
C PRO A 105 0.85 -12.12 0.62
N VAL A 106 -0.11 -13.02 0.82
CA VAL A 106 -0.16 -13.94 1.97
C VAL A 106 1.06 -14.87 1.99
N ILE A 107 1.48 -15.39 0.81
CA ILE A 107 2.67 -16.26 0.69
C ILE A 107 3.93 -15.46 0.99
N VAL A 108 4.03 -14.22 0.48
CA VAL A 108 5.12 -13.30 0.82
C VAL A 108 5.19 -13.06 2.33
N GLY A 109 4.03 -12.86 2.97
CA GLY A 109 3.94 -12.74 4.42
C GLY A 109 4.51 -13.95 5.15
N PHE A 110 4.15 -15.18 4.76
CA PHE A 110 4.71 -16.40 5.35
C PHE A 110 6.22 -16.54 5.10
N MET A 111 6.71 -16.25 3.87
CA MET A 111 8.14 -16.27 3.58
C MET A 111 8.90 -15.33 4.52
N PHE A 112 8.46 -14.08 4.63
CA PHE A 112 9.12 -13.10 5.49
C PHE A 112 8.95 -13.44 6.96
N ARG A 113 7.86 -14.07 7.40
CA ARG A 113 7.73 -14.55 8.77
C ARG A 113 8.82 -15.55 9.14
N PHE A 114 9.16 -16.49 8.23
CA PHE A 114 10.31 -17.39 8.43
C PHE A 114 11.64 -16.63 8.37
N MET A 115 11.77 -15.65 7.47
CA MET A 115 13.00 -14.84 7.39
C MET A 115 13.24 -13.99 8.63
N TYR A 116 12.19 -13.59 9.36
CA TYR A 116 12.26 -12.83 10.62
C TYR A 116 12.42 -13.72 11.85
N TRP A 117 12.41 -15.04 11.72
CA TRP A 117 12.47 -15.92 12.88
C TRP A 117 13.79 -15.75 13.64
N ASP A 118 13.72 -15.39 14.93
CA ASP A 118 14.87 -14.94 15.72
C ASP A 118 16.00 -15.99 15.84
N ILE A 119 15.67 -17.30 15.77
CA ILE A 119 16.64 -18.38 15.97
C ILE A 119 17.37 -18.75 14.66
N VAL A 120 16.64 -18.86 13.55
CA VAL A 120 17.16 -19.41 12.27
C VAL A 120 16.88 -18.52 11.06
N GLY A 121 16.24 -17.36 11.27
CA GLY A 121 15.85 -16.46 10.18
C GLY A 121 17.02 -15.78 9.51
N LEU A 122 16.89 -15.56 8.22
CA LEU A 122 17.89 -14.89 7.39
C LEU A 122 18.15 -13.45 7.86
N ILE A 123 17.08 -12.71 8.24
CA ILE A 123 17.19 -11.29 8.61
C ILE A 123 17.96 -11.11 9.93
N PRO A 124 17.66 -11.83 11.03
CA PRO A 124 18.46 -11.80 12.24
C PRO A 124 19.91 -12.25 12.01
N TRP A 125 20.12 -13.29 11.19
CA TRP A 125 21.46 -13.75 10.85
C TRP A 125 22.28 -12.67 10.12
N LEU A 126 21.72 -12.02 9.10
CA LEU A 126 22.37 -10.91 8.39
C LEU A 126 22.67 -9.74 9.33
N ALA A 127 21.69 -9.36 10.17
CA ALA A 127 21.85 -8.27 11.13
C ALA A 127 22.99 -8.56 12.11
N ASN A 128 23.08 -9.77 12.63
CA ASN A 128 24.21 -10.19 13.48
C ASN A 128 25.55 -10.11 12.75
N THR A 129 25.59 -10.55 11.50
CA THR A 129 26.82 -10.55 10.69
C THR A 129 27.37 -9.14 10.46
N ILE A 130 26.49 -8.14 10.27
CA ILE A 130 26.88 -6.74 10.07
C ILE A 130 26.84 -5.91 11.36
N HIS A 131 26.65 -6.54 12.52
CA HIS A 131 26.54 -5.91 13.85
C HIS A 131 25.42 -4.87 13.90
N PHE A 132 24.31 -5.09 13.19
CA PHE A 132 23.13 -4.22 13.23
C PHE A 132 22.29 -4.55 14.50
N PRO A 133 21.81 -3.51 15.24
CA PRO A 133 21.08 -3.73 16.47
C PRO A 133 19.82 -4.58 16.26
N GLN A 134 19.64 -5.59 17.10
CA GLN A 134 18.44 -6.40 17.13
C GLN A 134 17.65 -6.10 18.40
N PRO A 135 16.33 -5.90 18.33
CA PRO A 135 15.48 -5.79 19.51
C PRO A 135 15.39 -7.14 20.24
N ASP A 136 15.36 -7.12 21.57
CA ASP A 136 15.22 -8.33 22.40
C ASP A 136 13.95 -9.14 22.08
N ALA A 137 12.88 -8.47 21.68
CA ALA A 137 11.61 -9.08 21.26
C ALA A 137 11.56 -9.45 19.76
N GLY A 138 12.69 -9.41 19.07
CA GLY A 138 12.76 -9.56 17.60
C GLY A 138 12.16 -8.38 16.81
N TYR A 139 12.35 -8.40 15.50
CA TYR A 139 11.91 -7.30 14.63
C TYR A 139 10.39 -7.13 14.56
N LEU A 140 9.63 -8.22 14.66
CA LEU A 140 8.16 -8.21 14.62
C LEU A 140 7.53 -7.98 16.01
N GLY A 141 8.29 -8.23 17.09
CA GLY A 141 7.83 -8.08 18.46
C GLY A 141 8.11 -6.72 19.10
N SER A 142 8.92 -5.88 18.46
CA SER A 142 9.29 -4.55 18.97
C SER A 142 8.43 -3.43 18.38
N PRO A 143 7.88 -2.52 19.21
CA PRO A 143 7.09 -1.37 18.74
C PRO A 143 7.84 -0.43 17.77
N ILE A 144 9.17 -0.38 17.85
CA ILE A 144 10.00 0.52 17.04
C ILE A 144 10.22 -0.08 15.65
N THR A 145 10.43 -1.39 15.55
CA THR A 145 10.83 -2.05 14.31
C THR A 145 9.69 -2.71 13.56
N VAL A 146 8.54 -2.90 14.18
CA VAL A 146 7.42 -3.65 13.58
C VAL A 146 6.88 -3.00 12.29
N LEU A 147 6.76 -1.67 12.22
CA LEU A 147 6.29 -1.01 11.00
C LEU A 147 7.31 -1.10 9.84
N PRO A 148 8.60 -0.79 10.04
CA PRO A 148 9.63 -1.07 9.01
C PRO A 148 9.67 -2.54 8.59
N ALA A 149 9.52 -3.45 9.55
CA ALA A 149 9.50 -4.89 9.26
C ALA A 149 8.28 -5.33 8.44
N LEU A 150 7.13 -4.69 8.61
CA LEU A 150 5.95 -4.89 7.75
C LEU A 150 6.11 -4.28 6.36
N MET A 151 6.83 -3.16 6.25
CA MET A 151 7.04 -2.47 4.97
C MET A 151 8.04 -3.23 4.08
N LEU A 152 9.04 -3.90 4.66
CA LEU A 152 10.10 -4.55 3.89
C LEU A 152 9.60 -5.61 2.89
N PRO A 153 8.72 -6.57 3.25
CA PRO A 153 8.14 -7.53 2.29
C PRO A 153 7.34 -6.85 1.19
N ASP A 154 6.61 -5.80 1.52
CA ASP A 154 5.81 -5.04 0.55
C ASP A 154 6.71 -4.30 -0.45
N ILE A 155 7.73 -3.61 0.04
CA ILE A 155 8.74 -2.93 -0.77
C ILE A 155 9.45 -3.94 -1.70
N TRP A 156 9.87 -5.10 -1.16
CA TRP A 156 10.50 -6.16 -1.96
C TRP A 156 9.57 -6.67 -3.06
N GLN A 157 8.29 -6.85 -2.76
CA GLN A 157 7.31 -7.38 -3.69
C GLN A 157 6.95 -6.39 -4.80
N TRP A 158 6.74 -5.10 -4.47
CA TRP A 158 6.15 -4.14 -5.39
C TRP A 158 7.13 -3.17 -6.05
N THR A 159 8.31 -2.94 -5.49
CA THR A 159 9.36 -2.12 -6.15
C THR A 159 9.65 -2.55 -7.59
N PRO A 160 9.73 -3.86 -7.92
CA PRO A 160 9.94 -4.31 -9.30
C PRO A 160 8.85 -3.87 -10.27
N PHE A 161 7.60 -3.82 -9.85
CA PHE A 161 6.50 -3.31 -10.67
C PHE A 161 6.74 -1.85 -11.06
N PHE A 162 7.10 -1.00 -10.09
CA PHE A 162 7.43 0.40 -10.36
C PHE A 162 8.64 0.52 -11.28
N ALA A 163 9.66 -0.29 -11.05
CA ALA A 163 10.84 -0.30 -11.89
C ALA A 163 10.49 -0.57 -13.36
N LEU A 164 9.62 -1.53 -13.64
CA LEU A 164 9.24 -1.89 -15.01
C LEU A 164 8.33 -0.84 -15.64
N VAL A 165 7.33 -0.31 -14.90
CA VAL A 165 6.43 0.71 -15.42
C VAL A 165 7.17 2.02 -15.71
N LEU A 166 8.03 2.46 -14.77
CA LEU A 166 8.84 3.66 -14.95
C LEU A 166 9.90 3.48 -16.05
N TYR A 167 10.48 2.29 -16.17
CA TYR A 167 11.37 1.95 -17.27
C TYR A 167 10.66 2.09 -18.63
N ALA A 168 9.45 1.55 -18.77
CA ALA A 168 8.66 1.70 -20.00
C ALA A 168 8.36 3.18 -20.29
N ALA A 169 8.04 3.97 -19.26
CA ALA A 169 7.83 5.40 -19.40
C ALA A 169 9.10 6.14 -19.85
N ILE A 170 10.28 5.79 -19.32
CA ILE A 170 11.58 6.36 -19.69
C ILE A 170 11.90 6.04 -21.16
N LEU A 171 11.61 4.83 -21.63
CA LEU A 171 11.80 4.47 -23.04
C LEU A 171 10.89 5.26 -24.00
N GLY A 172 9.76 5.76 -23.51
CA GLY A 172 8.86 6.63 -24.27
C GLY A 172 9.35 8.08 -24.41
N VAL A 173 10.43 8.48 -23.72
CA VAL A 173 11.01 9.83 -23.88
C VAL A 173 11.73 9.91 -25.22
N PRO A 174 11.40 10.89 -26.10
CA PRO A 174 12.06 11.06 -27.41
C PRO A 174 13.58 11.18 -27.23
N HIS A 175 14.31 10.38 -28.02
CA HIS A 175 15.77 10.31 -27.90
C HIS A 175 16.43 11.64 -28.31
N GLU A 176 15.82 12.34 -29.26
CA GLU A 176 16.27 13.63 -29.76
C GLU A 176 16.37 14.69 -28.66
N ILE A 177 15.41 14.68 -27.71
CA ILE A 177 15.42 15.64 -26.58
C ILE A 177 16.58 15.34 -25.63
N ILE A 178 16.89 14.06 -25.42
CA ILE A 178 18.02 13.62 -24.58
C ILE A 178 19.34 13.97 -25.26
N GLU A 179 19.45 13.78 -26.57
CA GLU A 179 20.66 14.13 -27.32
C GLU A 179 20.89 15.63 -27.40
N ALA A 180 19.85 16.43 -27.65
CA ALA A 180 19.93 17.89 -27.59
C ALA A 180 20.46 18.38 -26.23
N ALA A 181 19.91 17.85 -25.13
CA ALA A 181 20.39 18.19 -23.79
C ALA A 181 21.87 17.81 -23.56
N LYS A 182 22.35 16.73 -24.16
CA LYS A 182 23.78 16.36 -24.10
C LYS A 182 24.65 17.30 -24.90
N VAL A 183 24.20 17.73 -26.09
CA VAL A 183 24.93 18.73 -26.90
C VAL A 183 25.01 20.07 -26.17
N ASP A 184 23.97 20.44 -25.41
CA ASP A 184 23.95 21.62 -24.53
C ASP A 184 24.82 21.46 -23.27
N GLY A 185 25.56 20.37 -23.14
CA GLY A 185 26.48 20.13 -22.03
C GLY A 185 25.78 19.74 -20.71
N ALA A 186 24.50 19.28 -20.74
CA ALA A 186 23.80 18.87 -19.54
C ALA A 186 24.42 17.58 -18.94
N SER A 187 24.70 17.61 -17.64
CA SER A 187 25.14 16.41 -16.90
C SER A 187 24.03 15.37 -16.82
N PRO A 188 24.36 14.08 -16.62
CA PRO A 188 23.36 12.99 -16.51
C PRO A 188 22.26 13.29 -15.49
N VAL A 189 22.62 13.84 -14.32
CA VAL A 189 21.65 14.23 -13.28
C VAL A 189 20.73 15.35 -13.75
N ARG A 190 21.26 16.33 -14.51
CA ARG A 190 20.47 17.41 -15.09
C ARG A 190 19.50 16.89 -16.14
N ILE A 191 19.90 15.94 -16.99
CA ILE A 191 19.01 15.27 -17.97
C ILE A 191 17.87 14.55 -17.23
N VAL A 192 18.17 13.80 -16.18
CA VAL A 192 17.14 13.11 -15.37
C VAL A 192 16.15 14.11 -14.78
N ARG A 193 16.64 15.19 -14.14
CA ARG A 193 15.77 16.16 -13.45
C ARG A 193 14.97 17.06 -14.39
N SER A 194 15.58 17.50 -15.50
CA SER A 194 15.01 18.53 -16.36
C SER A 194 14.32 17.97 -17.60
N VAL A 195 14.61 16.72 -18.00
CA VAL A 195 14.04 16.09 -19.21
C VAL A 195 13.22 14.85 -18.82
N ILE A 196 13.86 13.83 -18.24
CA ILE A 196 13.22 12.53 -18.01
C ILE A 196 12.08 12.67 -16.99
N LEU A 197 12.35 13.15 -15.80
CA LEU A 197 11.38 13.19 -14.70
C LEU A 197 10.15 14.06 -15.03
N PRO A 198 10.26 15.26 -15.63
CA PRO A 198 9.11 16.02 -16.06
C PRO A 198 8.27 15.32 -17.13
N THR A 199 8.93 14.65 -18.09
CA THR A 199 8.25 13.95 -19.19
C THR A 199 7.45 12.74 -18.68
N ILE A 200 8.00 11.95 -17.75
CA ILE A 200 7.33 10.77 -17.21
C ILE A 200 6.43 11.09 -16.00
N LYS A 201 6.39 12.34 -15.53
CA LYS A 201 5.60 12.77 -14.37
C LYS A 201 4.15 12.28 -14.40
N PRO A 202 3.40 12.33 -15.55
CA PRO A 202 2.04 11.80 -15.59
C PRO A 202 1.95 10.34 -15.17
N VAL A 203 2.88 9.51 -15.64
CA VAL A 203 2.94 8.08 -15.31
C VAL A 203 3.26 7.88 -13.83
N VAL A 204 4.26 8.60 -13.30
CA VAL A 204 4.63 8.55 -11.87
C VAL A 204 3.44 8.89 -10.98
N VAL A 205 2.68 9.93 -11.33
CA VAL A 205 1.53 10.37 -10.54
C VAL A 205 0.41 9.34 -10.56
N VAL A 206 0.07 8.78 -11.72
CA VAL A 206 -1.01 7.78 -11.83
C VAL A 206 -0.63 6.49 -11.11
N VAL A 207 0.57 5.98 -11.33
CA VAL A 207 1.02 4.74 -10.70
C VAL A 207 1.18 4.92 -9.18
N GLY A 208 1.68 6.07 -8.76
CA GLY A 208 1.77 6.42 -7.34
C GLY A 208 0.41 6.51 -6.65
N LEU A 209 -0.62 7.04 -7.34
CA LEU A 209 -1.99 7.06 -6.82
C LEU A 209 -2.56 5.65 -6.62
N LEU A 210 -2.42 4.79 -7.63
CA LEU A 210 -2.89 3.41 -7.55
C LEU A 210 -2.21 2.65 -6.41
N GLN A 211 -0.90 2.85 -6.23
CA GLN A 211 -0.15 2.24 -5.13
C GLN A 211 -0.55 2.79 -3.77
N LEU A 212 -0.77 4.09 -3.65
CA LEU A 212 -1.23 4.70 -2.40
C LEU A 212 -2.56 4.08 -1.95
N MET A 213 -3.50 3.89 -2.89
CA MET A 213 -4.78 3.22 -2.61
C MET A 213 -4.58 1.76 -2.18
N ARG A 214 -3.65 1.03 -2.81
CA ARG A 214 -3.32 -0.35 -2.44
C ARG A 214 -2.71 -0.43 -1.03
N LEU A 215 -1.69 0.38 -0.76
CA LEU A 215 -1.01 0.44 0.54
C LEU A 215 -1.96 0.85 1.67
N PHE A 216 -2.88 1.78 1.42
CA PHE A 216 -3.89 2.18 2.39
C PHE A 216 -4.80 1.02 2.81
N ASN A 217 -5.01 0.05 1.93
CA ASN A 217 -5.81 -1.14 2.18
C ASN A 217 -4.97 -2.36 2.62
N THR A 218 -3.71 -2.17 3.03
CA THR A 218 -2.83 -3.27 3.47
C THR A 218 -3.44 -4.02 4.65
N PHE A 219 -3.70 -5.32 4.43
CA PHE A 219 -4.27 -6.26 5.39
C PHE A 219 -3.43 -7.54 5.53
N ASP A 220 -3.12 -8.19 4.39
CA ASP A 220 -2.54 -9.54 4.34
C ASP A 220 -1.23 -9.67 5.15
N LEU A 221 -0.30 -8.74 4.94
CA LEU A 221 0.99 -8.74 5.63
C LEU A 221 0.83 -8.51 7.14
N VAL A 222 -0.07 -7.61 7.54
CA VAL A 222 -0.36 -7.37 8.96
C VAL A 222 -0.94 -8.62 9.61
N TYR A 223 -1.90 -9.26 8.96
CA TYR A 223 -2.53 -10.47 9.46
C TYR A 223 -1.53 -11.62 9.62
N VAL A 224 -0.69 -11.86 8.62
CA VAL A 224 0.24 -13.01 8.61
C VAL A 224 1.45 -12.78 9.52
N LEU A 225 2.05 -11.59 9.48
CA LEU A 225 3.31 -11.33 10.18
C LEU A 225 3.11 -11.04 11.66
N THR A 226 2.14 -10.20 12.02
CA THR A 226 2.04 -9.62 13.36
C THR A 226 0.69 -9.81 14.03
N ASN A 227 -0.35 -10.14 13.25
CA ASN A 227 -1.73 -10.17 13.75
C ASN A 227 -2.12 -8.87 14.49
N GLY A 228 -1.58 -7.73 14.01
CA GLY A 228 -1.79 -6.39 14.56
C GLY A 228 -0.90 -5.99 15.74
N GLY A 229 -0.07 -6.92 16.25
CA GLY A 229 0.81 -6.73 17.43
C GLY A 229 2.19 -6.14 17.09
N PRO A 230 3.01 -5.87 18.13
CA PRO A 230 2.70 -5.93 19.56
C PRO A 230 1.69 -4.84 19.96
N GLY A 231 0.77 -5.16 20.85
CA GLY A 231 -0.33 -4.25 21.20
C GLY A 231 -1.09 -3.79 19.95
N ASP A 232 -1.09 -2.48 19.65
CA ASP A 232 -1.71 -1.89 18.45
C ASP A 232 -0.68 -1.24 17.50
N TYR A 233 0.62 -1.50 17.72
CA TYR A 233 1.69 -0.80 17.00
C TYR A 233 1.81 -1.17 15.51
N SER A 234 1.27 -2.31 15.09
CA SER A 234 1.23 -2.70 13.67
C SER A 234 -0.18 -2.78 13.08
N ARG A 235 -1.20 -2.50 13.90
CA ARG A 235 -2.59 -2.56 13.47
C ARG A 235 -2.89 -1.50 12.42
N THR A 236 -3.42 -1.90 11.27
CA THR A 236 -3.92 -1.01 10.20
C THR A 236 -5.44 -0.85 10.29
N LEU A 237 -5.98 0.12 9.56
CA LEU A 237 -7.43 0.32 9.47
C LEU A 237 -8.13 -0.90 8.87
N SER A 238 -7.58 -1.48 7.82
CA SER A 238 -8.14 -2.70 7.18
C SER A 238 -8.12 -3.90 8.12
N TYR A 239 -7.04 -4.05 8.91
CA TYR A 239 -6.97 -5.11 9.91
C TYR A 239 -7.96 -4.85 11.08
N SER A 240 -8.12 -3.61 11.53
CA SER A 240 -9.11 -3.26 12.56
C SER A 240 -10.54 -3.52 12.09
N LEU A 241 -10.86 -3.17 10.84
CA LEU A 241 -12.15 -3.47 10.22
C LEU A 241 -12.43 -4.98 10.20
N PHE A 242 -11.45 -5.78 9.80
CA PHE A 242 -11.55 -7.24 9.82
C PHE A 242 -11.82 -7.77 11.24
N ARG A 243 -11.09 -7.28 12.25
CA ARG A 243 -11.31 -7.68 13.64
C ARG A 243 -12.70 -7.37 14.13
N GLU A 244 -13.19 -6.14 13.90
CA GLU A 244 -14.52 -5.74 14.36
C GLU A 244 -15.62 -6.55 13.67
N GLY A 245 -15.51 -6.73 12.35
CA GLY A 245 -16.55 -7.43 11.58
C GLY A 245 -16.54 -8.95 11.74
N LEU A 246 -15.37 -9.58 11.68
CA LEU A 246 -15.26 -11.03 11.54
C LEU A 246 -14.74 -11.75 12.78
N ILE A 247 -14.05 -11.07 13.70
CA ILE A 247 -13.58 -11.67 14.95
C ILE A 247 -14.50 -11.27 16.10
N ASN A 248 -14.81 -9.97 16.23
CA ASN A 248 -15.69 -9.45 17.28
C ASN A 248 -17.19 -9.55 16.89
N PHE A 249 -17.47 -9.89 15.63
CA PHE A 249 -18.83 -10.01 15.07
C PHE A 249 -19.68 -8.72 15.18
N ASN A 250 -19.05 -7.57 15.35
CA ASN A 250 -19.65 -6.25 15.46
C ASN A 250 -19.91 -5.64 14.09
N ILE A 251 -20.94 -6.13 13.38
CA ILE A 251 -21.22 -5.72 12.00
C ILE A 251 -21.59 -4.23 11.91
N GLY A 252 -22.34 -3.70 12.89
CA GLY A 252 -22.70 -2.28 12.92
C GLY A 252 -21.49 -1.35 13.02
N VAL A 253 -20.55 -1.66 13.93
CA VAL A 253 -19.30 -0.90 14.10
C VAL A 253 -18.40 -1.06 12.88
N ALA A 254 -18.26 -2.28 12.34
CA ALA A 254 -17.49 -2.53 11.12
C ALA A 254 -18.05 -1.77 9.91
N ALA A 255 -19.37 -1.69 9.77
CA ALA A 255 -20.03 -0.90 8.74
C ALA A 255 -19.76 0.61 8.88
N ALA A 256 -19.79 1.14 10.12
CA ALA A 256 -19.41 2.53 10.38
C ALA A 256 -17.93 2.79 10.07
N MET A 257 -17.01 1.87 10.44
CA MET A 257 -15.60 1.94 10.09
C MET A 257 -15.39 1.95 8.58
N THR A 258 -16.11 1.13 7.83
CA THR A 258 -16.04 1.08 6.36
C THR A 258 -16.32 2.46 5.76
N ILE A 259 -17.38 3.15 6.23
CA ILE A 259 -17.74 4.50 5.76
C ILE A 259 -16.61 5.50 6.09
N ILE A 260 -16.11 5.49 7.34
CA ILE A 260 -15.03 6.39 7.76
C ILE A 260 -13.76 6.17 6.92
N ILE A 261 -13.35 4.92 6.75
CA ILE A 261 -12.16 4.54 5.95
C ILE A 261 -12.32 5.01 4.50
N LEU A 262 -13.50 4.80 3.91
CA LEU A 262 -13.81 5.23 2.55
C LEU A 262 -13.73 6.76 2.41
N LEU A 263 -14.27 7.51 3.36
CA LEU A 263 -14.19 8.98 3.37
C LEU A 263 -12.75 9.46 3.50
N ILE A 264 -11.95 8.89 4.40
CA ILE A 264 -10.53 9.24 4.57
C ILE A 264 -9.76 8.94 3.27
N LEU A 265 -9.96 7.77 2.67
CA LEU A 265 -9.30 7.42 1.42
C LEU A 265 -9.66 8.39 0.29
N ASN A 266 -10.95 8.77 0.16
CA ASN A 266 -11.37 9.76 -0.83
C ASN A 266 -10.72 11.13 -0.61
N VAL A 267 -10.60 11.59 0.64
CA VAL A 267 -9.89 12.84 0.97
C VAL A 267 -8.41 12.75 0.56
N ILE A 268 -7.74 11.63 0.86
CA ILE A 268 -6.34 11.40 0.49
C ILE A 268 -6.17 11.40 -1.03
N VAL A 269 -7.01 10.66 -1.76
CA VAL A 269 -7.01 10.58 -3.24
C VAL A 269 -7.26 11.97 -3.85
N PHE A 270 -8.22 12.72 -3.33
CA PHE A 270 -8.49 14.08 -3.79
C PHE A 270 -7.31 15.02 -3.53
N ALA A 271 -6.74 14.98 -2.34
CA ALA A 271 -5.58 15.80 -1.98
C ALA A 271 -4.36 15.45 -2.87
N TYR A 272 -4.07 14.17 -3.05
CA TYR A 272 -3.01 13.69 -3.94
C TYR A 272 -3.21 14.17 -5.38
N SER A 273 -4.42 13.99 -5.92
CA SER A 273 -4.76 14.42 -7.28
C SER A 273 -4.60 15.93 -7.45
N LYS A 274 -5.09 16.73 -6.50
CA LYS A 274 -4.97 18.19 -6.53
C LYS A 274 -3.52 18.67 -6.46
N LEU A 275 -2.67 17.99 -5.70
CA LEU A 275 -1.26 18.36 -5.52
C LEU A 275 -0.39 17.99 -6.74
N PHE A 276 -0.58 16.79 -7.27
CA PHE A 276 0.34 16.21 -8.26
C PHE A 276 -0.17 16.23 -9.69
N MET A 277 -1.51 16.23 -9.91
CA MET A 277 -2.09 16.27 -11.27
C MET A 277 -2.24 17.70 -11.83
N LYS A 278 -2.05 18.76 -11.03
CA LYS A 278 -2.04 20.13 -11.53
C LYS A 278 -0.96 20.32 -12.59
N GLY A 279 -1.37 20.68 -13.82
CA GLY A 279 -0.44 20.88 -14.95
C GLY A 279 -0.05 19.60 -15.71
N THR A 280 -0.58 18.45 -15.34
CA THR A 280 -0.41 17.21 -16.08
C THR A 280 -1.54 17.13 -17.11
N LYS A 281 -1.25 17.40 -18.39
CA LYS A 281 -2.17 17.08 -19.48
C LYS A 281 -2.15 15.56 -19.63
N LEU A 282 -3.23 14.88 -19.22
CA LEU A 282 -3.50 13.48 -19.51
C LEU A 282 -3.96 13.35 -20.95
#